data_5281453cad8538da58cea36e4922f369
#
_entry.id   5281453cad8538da58cea36e4922f369
#
_cell.length_a   1.000
_cell.length_b   1.000
_cell.length_c   1.000
_cell.angle_alpha   90.00
_cell.angle_beta   90.00
_cell.angle_gamma   90.00
#
_symmetry.space_group_name_H-M   'P 1'
#
loop_
_entity.id
_entity.type
_entity.pdbx_description
1 polymer ?
#
loop_
_entity_poly.entity_id
_entity_poly.type
_entity_poly.pdbx_seq_one_letter_code
_entity_poly.pdbx_strand_id
1 'polypeptide(L)'
;DSDQEIERRTGADIAWIFDLEGEDGFRKREENVINDLTDKQGIVLATGGGSIVTKAVRNRLSARGIVVYLQTTIDKQVARTQRDKRRPLLQNENPEQVLRDLAEMRNPLYEEVADYIVDTDDQSARAVANQIISKIGL
;
A
#
# COMPACT_ATOMS: atom_id res chain seq x y z
N ASP A 1 -6.79 -7.47 -2.35
CA ASP A 1 -5.62 -7.08 -1.56
C ASP A 1 -4.39 -7.81 -2.08
N SER A 2 -3.38 -7.05 -2.51
CA SER A 2 -2.18 -7.66 -3.11
C SER A 2 -1.37 -8.48 -2.10
N ASP A 3 -1.31 -8.07 -0.85
CA ASP A 3 -0.60 -8.83 0.18
C ASP A 3 -1.30 -10.16 0.47
N GLN A 4 -2.61 -10.16 0.54
CA GLN A 4 -3.39 -11.40 0.71
C GLN A 4 -3.18 -12.35 -0.46
N GLU A 5 -3.12 -11.84 -1.68
CA GLU A 5 -2.89 -12.66 -2.86
C GLU A 5 -1.49 -13.28 -2.85
N ILE A 6 -0.48 -12.53 -2.38
CA ILE A 6 0.86 -13.07 -2.21
C ILE A 6 0.84 -14.22 -1.20
N GLU A 7 0.19 -14.03 -0.07
CA GLU A 7 0.07 -15.06 0.95
C GLU A 7 -0.66 -16.30 0.43
N ARG A 8 -1.72 -16.10 -0.34
CA ARG A 8 -2.46 -17.21 -0.96
C ARG A 8 -1.59 -18.00 -1.93
N ARG A 9 -0.80 -17.34 -2.77
CA ARG A 9 0.05 -17.99 -3.77
C ARG A 9 1.23 -18.73 -3.15
N THR A 10 1.80 -18.18 -2.08
CA THR A 10 3.00 -18.74 -1.45
C THR A 10 2.68 -19.72 -0.33
N GLY A 11 1.51 -19.63 0.29
CA GLY A 11 1.18 -20.38 1.49
C GLY A 11 1.93 -19.90 2.74
N ALA A 12 2.55 -18.73 2.68
CA ALA A 12 3.33 -18.15 3.77
C ALA A 12 2.87 -16.73 4.04
N ASP A 13 3.01 -16.26 5.28
CA ASP A 13 2.71 -14.87 5.59
C ASP A 13 3.83 -13.93 5.12
N ILE A 14 3.51 -12.63 5.05
CA ILE A 14 4.45 -11.62 4.54
C ILE A 14 5.73 -11.57 5.37
N ALA A 15 5.63 -11.66 6.70
CA ALA A 15 6.80 -11.63 7.58
C ALA A 15 7.75 -12.79 7.27
N TRP A 16 7.22 -13.98 7.03
CA TRP A 16 8.00 -15.15 6.66
C TRP A 16 8.73 -14.95 5.32
N ILE A 17 8.05 -14.37 4.35
CA ILE A 17 8.66 -14.07 3.03
C ILE A 17 9.82 -13.09 3.17
N PHE A 18 9.66 -12.03 3.98
CA PHE A 18 10.74 -11.09 4.27
C PHE A 18 11.93 -11.77 4.94
N ASP A 19 11.69 -12.66 5.88
CA ASP A 19 12.75 -13.36 6.59
C ASP A 19 13.55 -14.27 5.65
N LEU A 20 12.88 -14.97 4.73
CA LEU A 20 13.52 -15.92 3.83
C LEU A 20 14.12 -15.28 2.59
N GLU A 21 13.45 -14.31 2.00
CA GLU A 21 13.80 -13.76 0.69
C GLU A 21 14.24 -12.30 0.73
N GLY A 22 14.09 -11.63 1.87
CA GLY A 22 14.39 -10.22 2.01
C GLY A 22 13.38 -9.32 1.30
N GLU A 23 13.60 -8.02 1.37
CA GLU A 23 12.71 -7.04 0.71
C GLU A 23 12.71 -7.21 -0.80
N ASP A 24 13.87 -7.40 -1.42
CA ASP A 24 13.95 -7.56 -2.87
C ASP A 24 13.14 -8.74 -3.38
N GLY A 25 13.19 -9.86 -2.70
CA GLY A 25 12.40 -11.04 -3.04
C GLY A 25 10.91 -10.79 -2.89
N PHE A 26 10.51 -10.14 -1.81
CA PHE A 26 9.12 -9.76 -1.61
C PHE A 26 8.63 -8.79 -2.70
N ARG A 27 9.42 -7.76 -3.04
CA ARG A 27 9.03 -6.78 -4.07
C ARG A 27 8.84 -7.45 -5.43
N LYS A 28 9.62 -8.46 -5.74
CA LYS A 28 9.47 -9.20 -6.99
C LYS A 28 8.16 -9.98 -7.05
N ARG A 29 7.79 -10.61 -5.93
CA ARG A 29 6.49 -11.30 -5.82
C ARG A 29 5.32 -10.32 -5.90
N GLU A 30 5.45 -9.18 -5.23
CA GLU A 30 4.46 -8.11 -5.26
C GLU A 30 4.26 -7.58 -6.68
N GLU A 31 5.33 -7.33 -7.41
CA GLU A 31 5.28 -6.89 -8.80
C GLU A 31 4.51 -7.86 -9.68
N ASN A 32 4.79 -9.16 -9.55
CA ASN A 32 4.11 -10.19 -10.33
C ASN A 32 2.61 -10.24 -10.01
N VAL A 33 2.26 -10.18 -8.73
CA VAL A 33 0.86 -10.18 -8.29
C VAL A 33 0.12 -8.95 -8.80
N ILE A 34 0.70 -7.77 -8.65
CA ILE A 34 0.07 -6.52 -9.11
C ILE A 34 -0.06 -6.52 -10.63
N ASN A 35 0.93 -7.04 -11.35
CA ASN A 35 0.83 -7.19 -12.79
C ASN A 35 -0.39 -8.03 -13.18
N ASP A 36 -0.59 -9.16 -12.52
CA ASP A 36 -1.72 -10.05 -12.80
C ASP A 36 -3.06 -9.41 -12.41
N LEU A 37 -3.11 -8.80 -11.23
CA LEU A 37 -4.35 -8.19 -10.74
C LEU A 37 -4.78 -6.99 -11.59
N THR A 38 -3.83 -6.20 -12.06
CA THR A 38 -4.15 -5.02 -12.90
C THR A 38 -4.56 -5.38 -14.32
N ASP A 39 -4.41 -6.62 -14.74
CA ASP A 39 -4.99 -7.10 -15.99
C ASP A 39 -6.49 -7.34 -15.88
N LYS A 40 -7.02 -7.47 -14.67
CA LYS A 40 -8.45 -7.68 -14.45
C LYS A 40 -9.21 -6.36 -14.54
N GLN A 41 -10.45 -6.44 -15.01
CA GLN A 41 -11.33 -5.27 -15.07
C GLN A 41 -12.40 -5.35 -13.99
N GLY A 42 -12.92 -4.18 -13.59
CA GLY A 42 -13.99 -4.10 -12.62
C GLY A 42 -13.63 -4.53 -11.22
N ILE A 43 -12.37 -4.34 -10.82
CA ILE A 43 -11.89 -4.70 -9.48
C ILE A 43 -11.52 -3.46 -8.68
N VAL A 44 -11.51 -3.62 -7.37
CA VAL A 44 -10.89 -2.67 -6.43
C VAL A 44 -9.65 -3.34 -5.88
N LEU A 45 -8.49 -2.75 -6.13
CA LEU A 45 -7.21 -3.28 -5.69
C LEU A 45 -6.67 -2.47 -4.53
N ALA A 46 -6.47 -3.14 -3.39
CA ALA A 46 -5.76 -2.57 -2.25
C ALA A 46 -4.31 -3.05 -2.28
N THR A 47 -3.37 -2.13 -2.21
CA THR A 47 -1.93 -2.44 -2.21
C THR A 47 -1.31 -2.10 -0.86
N GLY A 48 -0.18 -2.74 -0.55
CA GLY A 48 0.67 -2.28 0.54
C GLY A 48 1.32 -0.94 0.21
N GLY A 49 1.65 -0.16 1.24
CA GLY A 49 2.23 1.17 1.06
C GLY A 49 3.59 1.15 0.37
N GLY A 50 4.33 0.05 0.47
CA GLY A 50 5.65 -0.08 -0.15
C GLY A 50 5.63 -0.51 -1.60
N SER A 51 4.48 -0.89 -2.15
CA SER A 51 4.39 -1.31 -3.56
C SER A 51 4.84 -0.23 -4.52
N ILE A 52 4.69 1.02 -4.12
CA ILE A 52 5.00 2.21 -4.93
C ILE A 52 6.50 2.39 -5.19
N VAL A 53 7.38 1.77 -4.41
CA VAL A 53 8.83 1.93 -4.59
C VAL A 53 9.34 1.26 -5.87
N THR A 54 8.61 0.29 -6.39
CA THR A 54 8.95 -0.39 -7.64
C THR A 54 8.40 0.38 -8.83
N LYS A 55 9.30 0.85 -9.70
CA LYS A 55 8.91 1.68 -10.86
C LYS A 55 7.92 0.95 -11.77
N ALA A 56 8.12 -0.34 -12.02
CA ALA A 56 7.21 -1.11 -12.87
C ALA A 56 5.79 -1.15 -12.28
N VAL A 57 5.67 -1.23 -10.95
CA VAL A 57 4.36 -1.19 -10.27
C VAL A 57 3.71 0.18 -10.46
N ARG A 58 4.46 1.27 -10.26
CA ARG A 58 3.93 2.62 -10.48
C ARG A 58 3.38 2.78 -11.90
N ASN A 59 4.15 2.32 -12.88
CA ASN A 59 3.76 2.43 -14.28
C ASN A 59 2.47 1.66 -14.58
N ARG A 60 2.34 0.47 -14.03
CA ARG A 60 1.14 -0.36 -14.24
C ARG A 60 -0.10 0.21 -13.57
N LEU A 61 0.04 0.68 -12.33
CA LEU A 61 -1.07 1.30 -11.62
C LEU A 61 -1.59 2.53 -12.37
N SER A 62 -0.68 3.39 -12.80
CA SER A 62 -1.04 4.62 -13.55
C SER A 62 -1.67 4.31 -14.90
N ALA A 63 -1.17 3.28 -15.59
CA ALA A 63 -1.64 2.95 -16.94
C ALA A 63 -2.96 2.19 -16.97
N ARG A 64 -3.27 1.42 -15.91
CA ARG A 64 -4.35 0.43 -15.94
C ARG A 64 -5.52 0.75 -15.02
N GLY A 65 -5.45 1.81 -14.24
CA GLY A 65 -6.53 2.09 -13.31
C GLY A 65 -6.54 3.52 -12.80
N ILE A 66 -7.53 3.80 -11.96
CA ILE A 66 -7.63 5.03 -11.20
C ILE A 66 -6.93 4.80 -9.87
N VAL A 67 -5.92 5.62 -9.59
CA VAL A 67 -5.12 5.48 -8.37
C VAL A 67 -5.60 6.48 -7.33
N VAL A 68 -5.98 5.99 -6.16
CA VAL A 68 -6.38 6.80 -5.02
C VAL A 68 -5.34 6.65 -3.92
N TYR A 69 -4.76 7.77 -3.51
CA TYR A 69 -3.84 7.81 -2.38
C TYR A 69 -4.61 8.13 -1.11
N LEU A 70 -4.62 7.18 -0.17
CA LEU A 70 -5.23 7.35 1.14
C LEU A 70 -4.19 7.96 2.08
N GLN A 71 -4.27 9.28 2.25
CA GLN A 71 -3.29 10.04 3.03
C GLN A 71 -3.66 10.05 4.50
N THR A 72 -2.65 9.90 5.36
CA THR A 72 -2.82 10.00 6.80
C THR A 72 -1.58 10.63 7.43
N THR A 73 -1.75 11.30 8.57
CA THR A 73 -0.63 11.90 9.30
C THR A 73 0.26 10.83 9.93
N ILE A 74 1.51 11.19 10.24
CA ILE A 74 2.45 10.31 10.93
C ILE A 74 1.89 9.87 12.27
N ASP A 75 1.30 10.78 13.04
CA ASP A 75 0.74 10.46 14.36
C ASP A 75 -0.34 9.39 14.27
N LYS A 76 -1.23 9.50 13.28
CA LYS A 76 -2.28 8.49 13.06
C LYS A 76 -1.70 7.16 12.58
N GLN A 77 -0.65 7.20 11.75
CA GLN A 77 0.05 5.99 11.32
C GLN A 77 0.68 5.26 12.50
N VAL A 78 1.36 5.98 13.40
CA VAL A 78 1.94 5.39 14.60
C VAL A 78 0.87 4.73 15.46
N ALA A 79 -0.25 5.39 15.68
CA ALA A 79 -1.35 4.84 16.47
C ALA A 79 -1.91 3.54 15.86
N ARG A 80 -2.02 3.48 14.52
CA ARG A 80 -2.51 2.27 13.83
C ARG A 80 -1.51 1.13 13.87
N THR A 81 -0.22 1.42 13.68
CA THR A 81 0.82 0.38 13.61
C THR A 81 1.14 -0.24 14.96
N GLN A 82 0.93 0.46 16.05
CA GLN A 82 1.04 -0.11 17.39
C GLN A 82 0.10 -1.30 17.60
N ARG A 83 -0.99 -1.37 16.84
CA ARG A 83 -1.98 -2.45 16.89
C ARG A 83 -1.77 -3.52 15.85
N ASP A 84 -0.98 -3.24 14.80
CA ASP A 84 -0.76 -4.16 13.67
C ASP A 84 0.68 -4.67 13.67
N LYS A 85 0.86 -5.89 14.16
CA LYS A 85 2.17 -6.54 14.23
C LYS A 85 2.55 -7.31 12.96
N ARG A 86 1.71 -7.26 11.92
CA ARG A 86 1.95 -7.98 10.66
C ARG A 86 2.79 -7.19 9.67
N ARG A 87 3.22 -5.97 10.01
CA ARG A 87 4.01 -5.10 9.14
C ARG A 87 5.48 -5.18 9.54
N PRO A 88 6.30 -6.04 8.91
CA PRO A 88 7.68 -6.29 9.37
C PRO A 88 8.57 -5.05 9.36
N LEU A 89 8.39 -4.15 8.38
CA LEU A 89 9.19 -2.94 8.28
C LEU A 89 8.93 -1.93 9.41
N LEU A 90 7.81 -2.06 10.13
CA LEU A 90 7.42 -1.17 11.21
C LEU A 90 7.64 -1.79 12.60
N GLN A 91 8.11 -3.03 12.66
CA GLN A 91 8.46 -3.70 13.92
C GLN A 91 9.88 -3.29 14.33
N ASN A 92 10.00 -2.12 14.94
CA ASN A 92 11.26 -1.49 15.28
C ASN A 92 11.10 -0.82 16.65
N GLU A 93 12.23 -0.54 17.33
CA GLU A 93 12.25 0.16 18.61
C GLU A 93 11.71 1.59 18.52
N ASN A 94 11.80 2.22 17.34
CA ASN A 94 11.30 3.56 17.10
C ASN A 94 10.40 3.60 15.87
N PRO A 95 9.12 3.15 16.00
CA PRO A 95 8.20 3.12 14.86
C PRO A 95 7.94 4.49 14.24
N GLU A 96 7.92 5.56 15.04
CA GLU A 96 7.69 6.90 14.53
C GLU A 96 8.80 7.33 13.57
N GLN A 97 10.07 7.08 13.91
CA GLN A 97 11.18 7.43 13.04
C GLN A 97 11.16 6.63 11.75
N VAL A 98 10.84 5.34 11.82
CA VAL A 98 10.69 4.49 10.64
C VAL A 98 9.61 5.04 9.71
N LEU A 99 8.46 5.43 10.26
CA LEU A 99 7.37 5.99 9.47
C LEU A 99 7.73 7.33 8.84
N ARG A 100 8.47 8.20 9.56
CA ARG A 100 8.94 9.48 9.01
C ARG A 100 9.91 9.26 7.85
N ASP A 101 10.86 8.34 7.99
CA ASP A 101 11.82 8.02 6.94
C ASP A 101 11.12 7.42 5.72
N LEU A 102 10.15 6.53 5.92
CA LEU A 102 9.36 5.97 4.85
C LEU A 102 8.52 7.04 4.15
N ALA A 103 7.92 7.96 4.91
CA ALA A 103 7.11 9.04 4.34
C ALA A 103 7.95 9.98 3.48
N GLU A 104 9.15 10.33 3.92
CA GLU A 104 10.06 11.19 3.16
C GLU A 104 10.41 10.56 1.80
N MET A 105 10.63 9.26 1.78
CA MET A 105 10.96 8.52 0.56
C MET A 105 9.73 8.27 -0.33
N ARG A 106 8.60 7.91 0.27
CA ARG A 106 7.42 7.39 -0.45
C ARG A 106 6.40 8.45 -0.84
N ASN A 107 6.21 9.50 -0.02
CA ASN A 107 5.16 10.48 -0.28
C ASN A 107 5.28 11.14 -1.66
N PRO A 108 6.47 11.51 -2.14
CA PRO A 108 6.59 12.02 -3.50
C PRO A 108 6.14 11.02 -4.57
N LEU A 109 6.37 9.73 -4.33
CA LEU A 109 5.94 8.68 -5.25
C LEU A 109 4.42 8.47 -5.24
N TYR A 110 3.79 8.56 -4.07
CA TYR A 110 2.34 8.51 -3.96
C TYR A 110 1.70 9.68 -4.71
N GLU A 111 2.22 10.89 -4.52
CA GLU A 111 1.71 12.08 -5.20
C GLU A 111 1.87 12.01 -6.71
N GLU A 112 2.99 11.44 -7.17
CA GLU A 112 3.26 11.26 -8.60
C GLU A 112 2.21 10.37 -9.28
N VAL A 113 1.81 9.27 -8.66
CA VAL A 113 0.91 8.29 -9.28
C VAL A 113 -0.55 8.53 -8.97
N ALA A 114 -0.89 9.30 -7.94
CA ALA A 114 -2.27 9.49 -7.49
C ALA A 114 -3.08 10.28 -8.50
N ASP A 115 -4.23 9.75 -8.88
CA ASP A 115 -5.25 10.50 -9.59
C ASP A 115 -6.09 11.32 -8.61
N TYR A 116 -6.29 10.78 -7.41
CA TYR A 116 -7.02 11.45 -6.32
C TYR A 116 -6.30 11.22 -5.00
N ILE A 117 -6.34 12.23 -4.14
CA ILE A 117 -5.81 12.15 -2.77
C ILE A 117 -6.98 12.34 -1.81
N VAL A 118 -7.14 11.39 -0.89
CA VAL A 118 -8.21 11.42 0.13
C VAL A 118 -7.58 11.40 1.50
N ASP A 119 -7.87 12.40 2.31
CA ASP A 119 -7.44 12.45 3.71
C ASP A 119 -8.29 11.46 4.52
N THR A 120 -7.63 10.57 5.24
CA THR A 120 -8.30 9.54 6.04
C THR A 120 -8.32 9.86 7.53
N ASP A 121 -7.68 10.95 7.96
CA ASP A 121 -7.63 11.32 9.37
C ASP A 121 -9.03 11.67 9.89
N ASP A 122 -9.34 11.15 11.07
CA ASP A 122 -10.60 11.42 11.79
C ASP A 122 -11.87 11.06 10.99
N GLN A 123 -11.74 10.17 10.03
CA GLN A 123 -12.86 9.67 9.22
C GLN A 123 -13.01 8.16 9.36
N SER A 124 -14.27 7.69 9.31
CA SER A 124 -14.55 6.25 9.24
C SER A 124 -14.17 5.70 7.86
N ALA A 125 -13.93 4.39 7.78
CA ALA A 125 -13.70 3.73 6.51
C ALA A 125 -14.85 3.96 5.52
N ARG A 126 -16.08 3.97 6.02
CA ARG A 126 -17.27 4.22 5.21
C ARG A 126 -17.29 5.64 4.64
N ALA A 127 -16.94 6.65 5.46
CA ALA A 127 -16.86 8.03 5.01
C ALA A 127 -15.78 8.20 3.93
N VAL A 128 -14.64 7.57 4.11
CA VAL A 128 -13.56 7.58 3.11
C VAL A 128 -14.04 6.93 1.81
N ALA A 129 -14.68 5.76 1.89
CA ALA A 129 -15.22 5.08 0.72
C ALA A 129 -16.22 5.95 -0.05
N ASN A 130 -17.11 6.64 0.67
CA ASN A 130 -18.09 7.56 0.06
C ASN A 130 -17.40 8.73 -0.65
N GLN A 131 -16.33 9.28 -0.07
CA GLN A 131 -15.54 10.31 -0.73
C GLN A 131 -14.92 9.83 -2.02
N ILE A 132 -14.36 8.62 -2.00
CA ILE A 132 -13.75 8.01 -3.20
C ILE A 132 -14.81 7.87 -4.29
N ILE A 133 -15.97 7.31 -3.96
CA ILE A 133 -17.06 7.10 -4.91
C ILE A 133 -17.48 8.44 -5.53
N SER A 134 -17.60 9.47 -4.71
CA SER A 134 -17.98 10.81 -5.18
C SER A 134 -16.92 11.41 -6.11
N LYS A 135 -15.64 11.29 -5.76
CA LYS A 135 -14.54 11.86 -6.55
C LYS A 135 -14.38 11.21 -7.91
N ILE A 136 -14.54 9.89 -8.00
CA ILE A 136 -14.36 9.15 -9.27
C ILE A 136 -15.65 9.05 -10.09
N GLY A 137 -16.75 9.51 -9.55
CA GLY A 137 -18.02 9.61 -10.30
C GLY A 137 -18.79 8.30 -10.41
N LEU A 138 -18.66 7.43 -9.42
CA LEU A 138 -19.44 6.19 -9.36
C LEU A 138 -20.83 6.39 -8.77
#